data_36bf1689481051bc7954c97005b13137
#
_entry.id   36bf1689481051bc7954c97005b13137
#
_cell.length_a   1.000
_cell.length_b   1.000
_cell.length_c   1.000
_cell.angle_alpha   90.00
_cell.angle_beta   90.00
_cell.angle_gamma   90.00
#
_symmetry.space_group_name_H-M   'P 1'
#
loop_
_entity.id
_entity.type
_entity.pdbx_description
1 polymer ?
#
loop_
_entity_poly.entity_id
_entity_poly.type
_entity_poly.pdbx_seq_one_letter_code
_entity_poly.pdbx_strand_id
1 'polypeptide(L)'
;MLNMIKMEVYRMFHTKSAYIIMLVMAISVLLTDYMSFYEYNEDSEAMRTEPVNANVSYTDPEGGESGAPNLGLTVTLPTTPGERVTVYDLFFANVQGKFIALFIAIFTVIFSNADLNSGFVKNTAGQVRNRFGLVAAKTVAVVLYTILTLVIFTILEVISARVLFGYLEWGNVGEFLSYFGIQAVLHCAFMIVLTAVSVILRSNVLSMLLGVCLCMNLTMMLYGMVNLLIQKLGFESFDFMAHTVTGKISMIPMEMSGADVRSALIIAAAFTVCALALAGTVFQKRDV
;
A
#
# COMPACT_ATOMS: atom_id res chain seq x y z
N MET A 1 21.06 -20.33 -3.73
CA MET A 1 19.94 -19.42 -3.45
C MET A 1 20.29 -18.36 -2.41
N LEU A 2 20.85 -18.73 -1.26
CA LEU A 2 21.22 -17.79 -0.20
C LEU A 2 22.17 -16.67 -0.67
N ASN A 3 23.18 -16.98 -1.47
CA ASN A 3 24.13 -15.99 -2.02
C ASN A 3 23.44 -14.97 -2.95
N MET A 4 22.41 -15.40 -3.70
CA MET A 4 21.63 -14.52 -4.56
C MET A 4 20.77 -13.56 -3.71
N ILE A 5 20.16 -14.06 -2.64
CA ILE A 5 19.41 -13.20 -1.70
C ILE A 5 20.34 -12.17 -1.05
N LYS A 6 21.52 -12.59 -0.56
CA LYS A 6 22.52 -11.67 0.01
C LYS A 6 22.92 -10.59 -1.00
N MET A 7 23.14 -10.96 -2.25
CA MET A 7 23.49 -10.03 -3.32
C MET A 7 22.37 -9.01 -3.57
N GLU A 8 21.11 -9.45 -3.67
CA GLU A 8 19.97 -8.57 -3.93
C GLU A 8 19.71 -7.63 -2.72
N VAL A 9 19.81 -8.15 -1.50
CA VAL A 9 19.68 -7.34 -0.27
C VAL A 9 20.81 -6.33 -0.18
N TYR A 10 22.06 -6.74 -0.44
CA TYR A 10 23.21 -5.82 -0.46
C TYR A 10 22.99 -4.70 -1.50
N ARG A 11 22.57 -5.06 -2.70
CA ARG A 11 22.26 -4.11 -3.77
C ARG A 11 21.16 -3.14 -3.37
N MET A 12 20.08 -3.64 -2.74
CA MET A 12 18.97 -2.82 -2.24
C MET A 12 19.49 -1.70 -1.31
N PHE A 13 20.32 -2.04 -0.33
CA PHE A 13 20.90 -1.07 0.59
C PHE A 13 21.94 -0.13 -0.04
N HIS A 14 22.51 -0.47 -1.19
CA HIS A 14 23.46 0.40 -1.90
C HIS A 14 22.82 1.19 -3.04
N THR A 15 21.51 1.04 -3.25
CA THR A 15 20.78 1.77 -4.27
C THR A 15 20.33 3.13 -3.73
N LYS A 16 20.83 4.23 -4.33
CA LYS A 16 20.52 5.61 -3.90
C LYS A 16 19.01 5.89 -3.94
N SER A 17 18.28 5.32 -4.89
CA SER A 17 16.82 5.50 -4.98
C SER A 17 16.07 4.98 -3.76
N ALA A 18 16.57 3.97 -3.05
CA ALA A 18 15.95 3.47 -1.83
C ALA A 18 15.87 4.57 -0.75
N TYR A 19 16.97 5.28 -0.55
CA TYR A 19 17.05 6.35 0.45
C TYR A 19 16.32 7.62 0.01
N ILE A 20 16.41 7.98 -1.27
CA ILE A 20 15.70 9.15 -1.82
C ILE A 20 14.19 8.97 -1.68
N ILE A 21 13.66 7.80 -2.07
CA ILE A 21 12.21 7.52 -1.97
C ILE A 21 11.76 7.51 -0.51
N MET A 22 12.58 6.94 0.39
CA MET A 22 12.29 6.92 1.82
C MET A 22 12.30 8.34 2.43
N LEU A 23 13.23 9.20 2.00
CA LEU A 23 13.27 10.61 2.41
C LEU A 23 12.04 11.38 1.90
N VAL A 24 11.70 11.23 0.61
CA VAL A 24 10.51 11.87 0.02
C VAL A 24 9.24 11.38 0.72
N MET A 25 9.13 10.08 0.99
CA MET A 25 8.03 9.51 1.78
C MET A 25 7.94 10.18 3.16
N ALA A 26 9.05 10.28 3.88
CA ALA A 26 9.07 10.89 5.21
C ALA A 26 8.58 12.34 5.21
N ILE A 27 9.04 13.14 4.24
CA ILE A 27 8.59 14.54 4.07
C ILE A 27 7.09 14.57 3.74
N SER A 28 6.65 13.69 2.85
CA SER A 28 5.25 13.65 2.41
C SER A 28 4.30 13.19 3.53
N VAL A 29 4.72 12.24 4.37
CA VAL A 29 3.95 11.79 5.56
C VAL A 29 3.79 12.95 6.55
N LEU A 30 4.87 13.64 6.89
CA LEU A 30 4.80 14.79 7.79
C LEU A 30 3.89 15.91 7.23
N LEU A 31 3.86 16.07 5.92
CA LEU A 31 2.98 17.04 5.27
C LEU A 31 1.50 16.60 5.34
N THR A 32 1.20 15.32 5.07
CA THR A 32 -0.18 14.80 5.17
C THR A 32 -0.68 14.87 6.61
N ASP A 33 0.13 14.49 7.58
CA ASP A 33 -0.23 14.56 8.99
C ASP A 33 -0.45 16.02 9.46
N TYR A 34 0.36 16.97 8.95
CA TYR A 34 0.16 18.39 9.21
C TYR A 34 -1.17 18.89 8.63
N MET A 35 -1.51 18.47 7.40
CA MET A 35 -2.81 18.83 6.79
C MET A 35 -3.98 18.24 7.58
N SER A 36 -3.88 16.97 7.97
CA SER A 36 -4.89 16.30 8.81
C SER A 36 -5.04 16.95 10.19
N PHE A 37 -3.93 17.39 10.79
CA PHE A 37 -3.94 18.15 12.04
C PHE A 37 -4.66 19.49 11.90
N TYR A 38 -4.41 20.21 10.80
CA TYR A 38 -5.06 21.50 10.52
C TYR A 38 -6.56 21.31 10.32
N GLU A 39 -6.97 20.37 9.49
CA GLU A 39 -8.38 20.04 9.24
C GLU A 39 -9.10 19.63 10.53
N TYR A 40 -8.50 18.74 11.33
CA TYR A 40 -9.05 18.32 12.62
C TYR A 40 -9.28 19.51 13.60
N ASN A 41 -8.34 20.45 13.66
CA ASN A 41 -8.49 21.63 14.53
C ASN A 41 -9.58 22.58 14.02
N GLU A 42 -9.68 22.81 12.72
CA GLU A 42 -10.71 23.66 12.10
C GLU A 42 -12.11 23.08 12.37
N ASP A 43 -12.30 21.79 12.18
CA ASP A 43 -13.56 21.09 12.48
C ASP A 43 -13.90 21.13 13.98
N SER A 44 -12.90 21.00 14.85
CA SER A 44 -13.09 21.06 16.30
C SER A 44 -13.45 22.47 16.77
N GLU A 45 -12.94 23.51 16.14
CA GLU A 45 -13.31 24.91 16.41
C GLU A 45 -14.71 25.23 15.89
N ALA A 46 -15.07 24.75 14.71
CA ALA A 46 -16.42 24.92 14.14
C ALA A 46 -17.49 24.30 15.05
N MET A 47 -17.25 23.12 15.60
CA MET A 47 -18.16 22.49 16.58
C MET A 47 -18.31 23.27 17.89
N ARG A 48 -17.27 24.01 18.30
CA ARG A 48 -17.32 24.83 19.54
C ARG A 48 -18.05 26.14 19.34
N THR A 49 -18.10 26.67 18.13
CA THR A 49 -18.66 28.00 17.80
C THR A 49 -20.12 27.94 17.34
N GLU A 50 -20.60 26.81 16.84
CA GLU A 50 -21.99 26.63 16.50
C GLU A 50 -22.80 26.08 17.70
N PRO A 51 -23.87 26.73 18.15
CA PRO A 51 -24.80 26.14 19.11
C PRO A 51 -25.46 24.93 18.44
N VAL A 52 -25.43 23.79 19.13
CA VAL A 52 -26.00 22.49 18.72
C VAL A 52 -27.39 22.66 18.09
N ASN A 53 -27.46 22.95 16.81
CA ASN A 53 -28.62 22.66 16.00
C ASN A 53 -28.53 21.24 15.54
N ALA A 54 -29.33 20.36 16.11
CA ALA A 54 -29.35 18.91 15.98
C ALA A 54 -29.68 18.39 14.56
N ASN A 55 -29.19 19.04 13.50
CA ASN A 55 -29.37 18.67 12.10
C ASN A 55 -28.07 18.70 11.26
N VAL A 56 -26.91 18.63 11.89
CA VAL A 56 -25.71 18.32 11.14
C VAL A 56 -25.71 16.83 10.89
N SER A 57 -26.18 16.48 9.71
CA SER A 57 -26.01 15.14 9.15
C SER A 57 -24.51 14.89 9.05
N TYR A 58 -23.96 14.08 9.93
CA TYR A 58 -22.63 13.51 9.72
C TYR A 58 -22.72 12.77 8.40
N THR A 59 -22.06 13.28 7.38
CA THR A 59 -21.92 12.56 6.13
C THR A 59 -21.12 11.32 6.43
N ASP A 60 -21.79 10.17 6.40
CA ASP A 60 -21.15 8.87 6.31
C ASP A 60 -20.03 8.95 5.28
N PRO A 61 -18.89 8.25 5.49
CA PRO A 61 -17.80 8.19 4.51
C PRO A 61 -18.24 7.68 3.13
N GLU A 62 -19.53 7.29 2.97
CA GLU A 62 -20.14 6.87 1.71
C GLU A 62 -20.98 7.94 0.98
N GLY A 63 -21.15 9.17 1.50
CA GLY A 63 -22.14 10.11 1.01
C GLY A 63 -21.72 11.55 0.80
N GLY A 64 -20.54 11.84 0.26
CA GLY A 64 -20.22 13.18 -0.23
C GLY A 64 -21.04 13.55 -1.46
N GLU A 65 -21.95 14.51 -1.34
CA GLU A 65 -22.69 15.14 -2.43
C GLU A 65 -21.78 15.99 -3.35
N SER A 66 -20.92 15.35 -4.08
CA SER A 66 -20.46 15.86 -5.36
C SER A 66 -20.06 14.65 -6.19
N GLY A 67 -20.88 14.31 -7.17
CA GLY A 67 -20.84 13.10 -7.97
C GLY A 67 -19.58 12.88 -8.83
N ALA A 68 -18.44 13.40 -8.42
CA ALA A 68 -17.15 13.08 -9.02
C ALA A 68 -16.42 12.07 -8.12
N PRO A 69 -16.05 10.90 -8.66
CA PRO A 69 -15.27 9.92 -7.89
C PRO A 69 -13.95 10.56 -7.48
N ASN A 70 -13.57 10.41 -6.20
CA ASN A 70 -12.26 10.84 -5.73
C ASN A 70 -11.18 9.95 -6.33
N LEU A 71 -10.54 10.43 -7.37
CA LEU A 71 -9.52 9.69 -8.14
C LEU A 71 -8.11 9.84 -7.55
N GLY A 72 -7.96 10.67 -6.52
CA GLY A 72 -6.69 10.95 -5.85
C GLY A 72 -6.37 10.02 -4.69
N LEU A 73 -5.30 10.37 -3.97
CA LEU A 73 -4.99 9.85 -2.66
C LEU A 73 -5.76 10.69 -1.63
N THR A 74 -6.57 10.04 -0.83
CA THR A 74 -7.31 10.70 0.24
C THR A 74 -6.87 10.12 1.58
N VAL A 75 -6.48 10.99 2.49
CA VAL A 75 -6.13 10.64 3.87
C VAL A 75 -7.14 11.36 4.76
N THR A 76 -8.02 10.61 5.39
CA THR A 76 -9.04 11.13 6.32
C THR A 76 -8.89 10.46 7.66
N LEU A 77 -8.85 11.26 8.74
CA LEU A 77 -8.79 10.71 10.09
C LEU A 77 -10.12 10.04 10.45
N PRO A 78 -10.08 8.85 11.07
CA PRO A 78 -11.29 8.18 11.56
C PRO A 78 -11.81 8.79 12.86
N THR A 79 -11.03 9.67 13.51
CA THR A 79 -11.32 10.27 14.81
C THR A 79 -12.39 11.35 14.67
N THR A 80 -13.42 11.30 15.52
CA THR A 80 -14.45 12.35 15.58
C THR A 80 -13.87 13.65 16.15
N PRO A 81 -14.29 14.84 15.62
CA PRO A 81 -13.83 16.12 16.14
C PRO A 81 -14.10 16.24 17.65
N GLY A 82 -13.06 16.58 18.42
CA GLY A 82 -13.12 16.71 19.88
C GLY A 82 -12.61 15.47 20.66
N GLU A 83 -12.42 14.34 20.03
CA GLU A 83 -11.72 13.18 20.60
C GLU A 83 -10.21 13.28 20.36
N ARG A 84 -9.41 12.53 21.10
CA ARG A 84 -7.96 12.54 20.93
C ARG A 84 -7.54 11.65 19.77
N VAL A 85 -6.78 12.24 18.85
CA VAL A 85 -6.17 11.51 17.74
C VAL A 85 -5.07 10.59 18.26
N THR A 86 -5.12 9.30 17.91
CA THR A 86 -4.12 8.32 18.31
C THR A 86 -3.10 8.07 17.19
N VAL A 87 -1.96 7.47 17.54
CA VAL A 87 -0.98 6.98 16.53
C VAL A 87 -1.64 5.96 15.60
N TYR A 88 -2.57 5.16 16.13
CA TYR A 88 -3.31 4.19 15.32
C TYR A 88 -4.19 4.88 14.27
N ASP A 89 -4.87 5.98 14.61
CA ASP A 89 -5.70 6.73 13.68
C ASP A 89 -4.89 7.30 12.52
N LEU A 90 -3.72 7.91 12.81
CA LEU A 90 -2.80 8.44 11.80
C LEU A 90 -2.29 7.33 10.88
N PHE A 91 -1.83 6.22 11.46
CA PHE A 91 -1.37 5.06 10.71
C PHE A 91 -2.47 4.50 9.81
N PHE A 92 -3.67 4.32 10.36
CA PHE A 92 -4.83 3.81 9.64
C PHE A 92 -5.20 4.71 8.44
N ALA A 93 -5.33 6.01 8.66
CA ALA A 93 -5.70 6.98 7.63
C ALA A 93 -4.74 6.95 6.43
N ASN A 94 -3.43 7.00 6.70
CA ASN A 94 -2.40 6.96 5.67
C ASN A 94 -2.34 5.61 4.93
N VAL A 95 -2.55 4.49 5.63
CA VAL A 95 -2.57 3.15 5.03
C VAL A 95 -3.83 2.94 4.19
N GLN A 96 -5.00 3.33 4.69
CA GLN A 96 -6.27 3.24 3.98
C GLN A 96 -6.24 4.05 2.67
N GLY A 97 -5.64 5.23 2.70
CA GLY A 97 -5.39 6.05 1.52
C GLY A 97 -4.36 5.47 0.56
N LYS A 98 -3.73 4.33 0.85
CA LYS A 98 -2.63 3.71 0.08
C LYS A 98 -1.41 4.61 -0.10
N PHE A 99 -1.26 5.60 0.76
CA PHE A 99 -0.19 6.59 0.64
C PHE A 99 1.20 5.94 0.72
N ILE A 100 1.40 5.08 1.71
CA ILE A 100 2.63 4.30 1.84
C ILE A 100 2.84 3.34 0.68
N ALA A 101 1.77 2.64 0.27
CA ALA A 101 1.83 1.69 -0.82
C ALA A 101 2.40 2.32 -2.09
N LEU A 102 2.11 3.61 -2.35
CA LEU A 102 2.62 4.36 -3.49
C LEU A 102 4.17 4.43 -3.48
N PHE A 103 4.76 4.84 -2.37
CA PHE A 103 6.23 4.97 -2.28
C PHE A 103 6.93 3.63 -2.37
N ILE A 104 6.39 2.61 -1.72
CA ILE A 104 6.94 1.25 -1.82
C ILE A 104 6.81 0.72 -3.25
N ALA A 105 5.69 1.01 -3.95
CA ALA A 105 5.46 0.62 -5.34
C ALA A 105 6.47 1.28 -6.28
N ILE A 106 6.73 2.57 -6.12
CA ILE A 106 7.74 3.31 -6.90
C ILE A 106 9.11 2.65 -6.75
N PHE A 107 9.53 2.39 -5.50
CA PHE A 107 10.79 1.68 -5.25
C PHE A 107 10.81 0.30 -5.90
N THR A 108 9.75 -0.49 -5.69
CA THR A 108 9.64 -1.86 -6.21
C THR A 108 9.81 -1.92 -7.73
N VAL A 109 9.18 -1.00 -8.45
CA VAL A 109 9.29 -0.93 -9.92
C VAL A 109 10.70 -0.54 -10.35
N ILE A 110 11.28 0.51 -9.76
CA ILE A 110 12.65 0.96 -10.08
C ILE A 110 13.65 -0.16 -9.80
N PHE A 111 13.58 -0.77 -8.62
CA PHE A 111 14.48 -1.85 -8.21
C PHE A 111 14.33 -3.10 -9.08
N SER A 112 13.08 -3.48 -9.40
CA SER A 112 12.81 -4.68 -10.21
C SER A 112 13.31 -4.54 -11.64
N ASN A 113 13.24 -3.35 -12.23
CA ASN A 113 13.66 -3.11 -13.61
C ASN A 113 15.14 -2.68 -13.76
N ALA A 114 15.82 -2.31 -12.67
CA ALA A 114 17.21 -1.84 -12.72
C ALA A 114 18.15 -2.85 -13.40
N ASP A 115 17.93 -4.14 -13.19
CA ASP A 115 18.74 -5.21 -13.76
C ASP A 115 18.54 -5.40 -15.25
N LEU A 116 17.30 -5.20 -15.69
CA LEU A 116 16.93 -5.34 -17.10
C LEU A 116 17.62 -4.25 -17.94
N ASN A 117 17.68 -3.04 -17.38
CA ASN A 117 18.28 -1.87 -18.05
C ASN A 117 19.81 -1.89 -18.04
N SER A 118 20.42 -2.47 -17.00
CA SER A 118 21.90 -2.52 -16.86
C SER A 118 22.56 -3.69 -17.60
N GLY A 119 21.79 -4.58 -18.22
CA GLY A 119 22.34 -5.82 -18.82
C GLY A 119 22.84 -6.85 -17.80
N PHE A 120 22.70 -6.58 -16.50
CA PHE A 120 23.11 -7.46 -15.41
C PHE A 120 22.46 -8.84 -15.50
N VAL A 121 21.18 -8.89 -15.92
CA VAL A 121 20.46 -10.15 -16.12
C VAL A 121 21.15 -11.03 -17.17
N LYS A 122 21.66 -10.47 -18.25
CA LYS A 122 22.36 -11.24 -19.30
C LYS A 122 23.59 -11.95 -18.76
N ASN A 123 24.39 -11.25 -17.97
CA ASN A 123 25.62 -11.79 -17.40
C ASN A 123 25.36 -12.82 -16.30
N THR A 124 24.33 -12.61 -15.48
CA THR A 124 24.03 -13.46 -14.33
C THR A 124 23.18 -14.68 -14.74
N ALA A 125 22.24 -14.52 -15.66
CA ALA A 125 21.37 -15.61 -16.12
C ALA A 125 22.11 -16.75 -16.80
N GLY A 126 23.27 -16.47 -17.43
CA GLY A 126 24.15 -17.50 -18.00
C GLY A 126 24.90 -18.32 -16.95
N GLN A 127 25.07 -17.81 -15.74
CA GLN A 127 25.82 -18.48 -14.65
C GLN A 127 24.91 -19.26 -13.69
N VAL A 128 23.59 -19.04 -13.74
CA VAL A 128 22.64 -19.62 -12.79
C VAL A 128 21.84 -20.76 -13.45
N ARG A 129 21.94 -21.95 -12.87
CA ARG A 129 21.20 -23.14 -13.33
C ARG A 129 19.67 -22.99 -13.28
N ASN A 130 19.16 -22.25 -12.32
CA ASN A 130 17.74 -22.00 -12.14
C ASN A 130 17.44 -20.50 -12.10
N ARG A 131 16.89 -19.99 -13.20
CA ARG A 131 16.56 -18.56 -13.37
C ARG A 131 15.43 -18.10 -12.44
N PHE A 132 14.55 -19.00 -11.99
CA PHE A 132 13.52 -18.71 -10.99
C PHE A 132 14.12 -18.17 -9.68
N GLY A 133 15.32 -18.68 -9.31
CA GLY A 133 16.03 -18.22 -8.12
C GLY A 133 16.38 -16.73 -8.11
N LEU A 134 16.59 -16.11 -9.29
CA LEU A 134 16.84 -14.66 -9.41
C LEU A 134 15.57 -13.86 -9.07
N VAL A 135 14.42 -14.27 -9.62
CA VAL A 135 13.13 -13.64 -9.32
C VAL A 135 12.80 -13.79 -7.84
N ALA A 136 12.97 -14.98 -7.28
CA ALA A 136 12.71 -15.23 -5.87
C ALA A 136 13.64 -14.41 -4.94
N ALA A 137 14.94 -14.32 -5.27
CA ALA A 137 15.88 -13.51 -4.48
C ALA A 137 15.52 -12.02 -4.50
N LYS A 138 15.12 -11.50 -5.65
CA LYS A 138 14.62 -10.12 -5.80
C LYS A 138 13.35 -9.89 -4.99
N THR A 139 12.41 -10.82 -5.06
CA THR A 139 11.17 -10.75 -4.27
C THR A 139 11.46 -10.67 -2.77
N VAL A 140 12.41 -11.47 -2.28
CA VAL A 140 12.81 -11.41 -0.86
C VAL A 140 13.37 -10.02 -0.50
N ALA A 141 14.20 -9.42 -1.35
CA ALA A 141 14.72 -8.07 -1.10
C ALA A 141 13.59 -7.01 -1.08
N VAL A 142 12.63 -7.11 -2.00
CA VAL A 142 11.46 -6.21 -2.04
C VAL A 142 10.58 -6.37 -0.80
N VAL A 143 10.33 -7.59 -0.35
CA VAL A 143 9.58 -7.87 0.90
C VAL A 143 10.30 -7.27 2.10
N LEU A 144 11.61 -7.44 2.20
CA LEU A 144 12.41 -6.85 3.28
C LEU A 144 12.33 -5.32 3.27
N TYR A 145 12.43 -4.70 2.09
CA TYR A 145 12.26 -3.24 1.96
C TYR A 145 10.86 -2.79 2.38
N THR A 146 9.83 -3.52 1.99
CA THR A 146 8.43 -3.23 2.36
C THR A 146 8.24 -3.22 3.87
N ILE A 147 8.72 -4.25 4.55
CA ILE A 147 8.62 -4.35 6.02
C ILE A 147 9.42 -3.22 6.68
N LEU A 148 10.65 -2.95 6.21
CA LEU A 148 11.49 -1.87 6.73
C LEU A 148 10.80 -0.50 6.57
N THR A 149 10.20 -0.25 5.41
CA THR A 149 9.48 1.00 5.14
C THR A 149 8.26 1.15 6.04
N LEU A 150 7.47 0.10 6.26
CA LEU A 150 6.33 0.12 7.19
C LEU A 150 6.75 0.41 8.63
N VAL A 151 7.86 -0.16 9.09
CA VAL A 151 8.40 0.12 10.42
C VAL A 151 8.87 1.57 10.54
N ILE A 152 9.62 2.08 9.56
CA ILE A 152 10.07 3.48 9.54
C ILE A 152 8.86 4.42 9.50
N PHE A 153 7.86 4.09 8.72
CA PHE A 153 6.63 4.86 8.66
C PHE A 153 5.92 4.91 10.02
N THR A 154 5.77 3.78 10.72
CA THR A 154 5.20 3.78 12.07
C THR A 154 5.98 4.70 13.02
N ILE A 155 7.31 4.71 12.91
CA ILE A 155 8.15 5.62 13.72
C ILE A 155 7.87 7.09 13.37
N LEU A 156 7.66 7.40 12.08
CA LEU A 156 7.32 8.75 11.63
C LEU A 156 5.95 9.17 12.18
N GLU A 157 4.94 8.29 12.19
CA GLU A 157 3.62 8.57 12.79
C GLU A 157 3.73 8.87 14.29
N VAL A 158 4.57 8.13 15.02
CA VAL A 158 4.82 8.41 16.44
C VAL A 158 5.44 9.79 16.64
N ILE A 159 6.40 10.17 15.80
CA ILE A 159 7.05 11.48 15.86
C ILE A 159 6.05 12.58 15.50
N SER A 160 5.27 12.37 14.44
CA SER A 160 4.23 13.28 13.96
C SER A 160 3.16 13.53 15.03
N ALA A 161 2.63 12.47 15.63
CA ALA A 161 1.67 12.55 16.72
C ALA A 161 2.22 13.40 17.88
N ARG A 162 3.46 13.15 18.28
CA ARG A 162 4.08 13.89 19.38
C ARG A 162 4.34 15.36 19.06
N VAL A 163 4.75 15.67 17.84
CA VAL A 163 5.12 17.03 17.43
C VAL A 163 3.90 17.90 17.14
N LEU A 164 2.92 17.34 16.41
CA LEU A 164 1.74 18.10 15.98
C LEU A 164 0.68 18.22 17.08
N PHE A 165 0.32 17.10 17.69
CA PHE A 165 -0.74 17.07 18.70
C PHE A 165 -0.23 17.36 20.14
N GLY A 166 1.08 17.34 20.38
CA GLY A 166 1.68 17.64 21.69
C GLY A 166 1.55 16.52 22.72
N TYR A 167 0.89 15.41 22.42
CA TYR A 167 0.72 14.24 23.26
C TYR A 167 1.04 12.95 22.46
N LEU A 168 1.13 11.83 23.15
CA LEU A 168 1.35 10.52 22.53
C LEU A 168 0.34 9.54 23.11
N GLU A 169 -0.58 9.10 22.28
CA GLU A 169 -1.59 8.11 22.60
C GLU A 169 -1.63 7.05 21.51
N TRP A 170 -1.52 5.78 21.90
CA TRP A 170 -1.40 4.67 20.93
C TRP A 170 -2.75 4.11 20.49
N GLY A 171 -3.82 4.39 21.25
CA GLY A 171 -5.07 3.66 21.14
C GLY A 171 -4.93 2.21 21.67
N ASN A 172 -5.66 1.29 21.08
CA ASN A 172 -5.56 -0.14 21.45
C ASN A 172 -4.33 -0.77 20.76
N VAL A 173 -3.26 -0.98 21.51
CA VAL A 173 -1.99 -1.54 20.99
C VAL A 173 -2.18 -2.95 20.42
N GLY A 174 -3.07 -3.77 21.00
CA GLY A 174 -3.34 -5.13 20.51
C GLY A 174 -3.99 -5.13 19.13
N GLU A 175 -4.97 -4.25 18.91
CA GLU A 175 -5.63 -4.06 17.63
C GLU A 175 -4.65 -3.44 16.60
N PHE A 176 -3.88 -2.42 17.01
CA PHE A 176 -2.84 -1.83 16.17
C PHE A 176 -1.84 -2.88 15.66
N LEU A 177 -1.28 -3.74 16.53
CA LEU A 177 -0.34 -4.78 16.11
C LEU A 177 -0.96 -5.80 15.16
N SER A 178 -2.22 -6.17 15.40
CA SER A 178 -2.95 -7.08 14.53
C SER A 178 -3.19 -6.44 13.16
N TYR A 179 -3.61 -5.19 13.12
CA TYR A 179 -3.81 -4.42 11.90
C TYR A 179 -2.49 -4.23 11.13
N PHE A 180 -1.42 -3.82 11.83
CA PHE A 180 -0.09 -3.70 11.23
C PHE A 180 0.38 -5.00 10.60
N GLY A 181 0.18 -6.13 11.28
CA GLY A 181 0.56 -7.46 10.76
C GLY A 181 -0.18 -7.81 9.47
N ILE A 182 -1.49 -7.60 9.42
CA ILE A 182 -2.29 -7.86 8.21
C ILE A 182 -1.92 -6.90 7.09
N GLN A 183 -1.74 -5.62 7.38
CA GLN A 183 -1.31 -4.64 6.39
C GLN A 183 0.09 -4.93 5.85
N ALA A 184 1.01 -5.40 6.69
CA ALA A 184 2.34 -5.83 6.22
C ALA A 184 2.25 -6.99 5.23
N VAL A 185 1.41 -7.99 5.50
CA VAL A 185 1.17 -9.12 4.58
C VAL A 185 0.56 -8.65 3.26
N LEU A 186 -0.45 -7.78 3.30
CA LEU A 186 -1.09 -7.23 2.11
C LEU A 186 -0.14 -6.38 1.27
N HIS A 187 0.64 -5.49 1.90
CA HIS A 187 1.64 -4.69 1.20
C HIS A 187 2.73 -5.56 0.57
N CYS A 188 3.21 -6.59 1.28
CA CYS A 188 4.15 -7.56 0.70
C CYS A 188 3.55 -8.28 -0.51
N ALA A 189 2.31 -8.75 -0.42
CA ALA A 189 1.63 -9.40 -1.54
C ALA A 189 1.48 -8.45 -2.74
N PHE A 190 1.10 -7.20 -2.50
CA PHE A 190 0.99 -6.18 -3.55
C PHE A 190 2.34 -5.91 -4.22
N MET A 191 3.43 -5.78 -3.46
CA MET A 191 4.77 -5.56 -4.02
C MET A 191 5.29 -6.77 -4.80
N ILE A 192 4.92 -7.98 -4.40
CA ILE A 192 5.22 -9.21 -5.17
C ILE A 192 4.49 -9.19 -6.52
N VAL A 193 3.22 -8.77 -6.54
CA VAL A 193 2.47 -8.59 -7.79
C VAL A 193 3.14 -7.54 -8.69
N LEU A 194 3.55 -6.40 -8.15
CA LEU A 194 4.24 -5.36 -8.93
C LEU A 194 5.62 -5.81 -9.42
N THR A 195 6.34 -6.61 -8.63
CA THR A 195 7.59 -7.24 -9.07
C THR A 195 7.34 -8.16 -10.27
N ALA A 196 6.28 -8.98 -10.21
CA ALA A 196 5.90 -9.85 -11.31
C ALA A 196 5.51 -9.04 -12.57
N VAL A 197 4.70 -8.01 -12.41
CA VAL A 197 4.32 -7.09 -13.50
C VAL A 197 5.57 -6.46 -14.12
N SER A 198 6.53 -5.99 -13.32
CA SER A 198 7.78 -5.39 -13.80
C SER A 198 8.63 -6.38 -14.60
N VAL A 199 8.73 -7.62 -14.13
CA VAL A 199 9.45 -8.70 -14.83
C VAL A 199 8.77 -9.06 -16.17
N ILE A 200 7.45 -9.04 -16.22
CA ILE A 200 6.66 -9.37 -17.41
C ILE A 200 6.74 -8.25 -18.45
N LEU A 201 6.50 -7.00 -18.04
CA LEU A 201 6.43 -5.85 -18.95
C LEU A 201 7.79 -5.34 -19.41
N ARG A 202 8.85 -5.50 -18.60
CA ARG A 202 10.22 -4.99 -18.86
C ARG A 202 10.27 -3.48 -19.19
N SER A 203 9.28 -2.74 -18.76
CA SER A 203 9.17 -1.30 -18.98
C SER A 203 8.98 -0.59 -17.67
N ASN A 204 9.90 0.30 -17.31
CA ASN A 204 9.79 1.14 -16.12
C ASN A 204 8.52 2.00 -16.18
N VAL A 205 8.24 2.56 -17.36
CA VAL A 205 7.11 3.50 -17.54
C VAL A 205 5.78 2.78 -17.36
N LEU A 206 5.59 1.63 -18.04
CA LEU A 206 4.33 0.89 -17.93
C LEU A 206 4.13 0.28 -16.54
N SER A 207 5.19 -0.29 -15.94
CA SER A 207 5.10 -0.85 -14.59
C SER A 207 4.84 0.23 -13.55
N MET A 208 5.47 1.41 -13.70
CA MET A 208 5.25 2.55 -12.82
C MET A 208 3.83 3.09 -12.97
N LEU A 209 3.35 3.28 -14.20
CA LEU A 209 2.00 3.74 -14.46
C LEU A 209 0.96 2.82 -13.81
N LEU A 210 1.09 1.50 -14.01
CA LEU A 210 0.20 0.53 -13.38
C LEU A 210 0.29 0.57 -11.85
N GLY A 211 1.50 0.64 -11.28
CA GLY A 211 1.68 0.74 -9.84
C GLY A 211 1.01 1.97 -9.24
N VAL A 212 1.21 3.13 -9.87
CA VAL A 212 0.58 4.40 -9.46
C VAL A 212 -0.94 4.33 -9.60
N CYS A 213 -1.45 3.86 -10.74
CA CYS A 213 -2.90 3.72 -10.93
C CYS A 213 -3.55 2.80 -9.91
N LEU A 214 -2.87 1.72 -9.49
CA LEU A 214 -3.36 0.80 -8.45
C LEU A 214 -3.35 1.43 -7.05
N CYS A 215 -2.38 2.30 -6.76
CA CYS A 215 -2.33 3.03 -5.50
C CYS A 215 -3.30 4.20 -5.46
N MET A 216 -3.41 4.94 -6.55
CA MET A 216 -4.44 5.98 -6.68
C MET A 216 -5.79 5.33 -6.99
N ASN A 217 -6.87 5.95 -6.54
CA ASN A 217 -8.23 5.42 -6.72
C ASN A 217 -8.73 5.41 -8.18
N LEU A 218 -7.84 5.63 -9.16
CA LEU A 218 -8.14 5.54 -10.60
C LEU A 218 -8.73 4.18 -11.01
N THR A 219 -8.33 3.11 -10.31
CA THR A 219 -8.87 1.77 -10.56
C THR A 219 -10.28 1.56 -10.04
N MET A 220 -10.84 2.43 -9.20
CA MET A 220 -12.23 2.34 -8.73
C MET A 220 -13.23 2.35 -9.91
N MET A 221 -12.98 3.18 -10.91
CA MET A 221 -13.83 3.20 -12.12
C MET A 221 -13.81 1.85 -12.85
N LEU A 222 -12.61 1.23 -12.95
CA LEU A 222 -12.49 -0.10 -13.57
C LEU A 222 -13.17 -1.17 -12.71
N TYR A 223 -13.04 -1.11 -11.38
CA TYR A 223 -13.74 -2.02 -10.48
C TYR A 223 -15.24 -1.90 -10.59
N GLY A 224 -15.77 -0.68 -10.66
CA GLY A 224 -17.19 -0.43 -10.91
C GLY A 224 -17.68 -1.02 -12.22
N MET A 225 -16.93 -0.85 -13.33
CA MET A 225 -17.26 -1.46 -14.61
C MET A 225 -17.27 -2.99 -14.56
N VAL A 226 -16.27 -3.58 -13.89
CA VAL A 226 -16.19 -5.04 -13.70
C VAL A 226 -17.37 -5.54 -12.85
N ASN A 227 -17.70 -4.84 -11.78
CA ASN A 227 -18.85 -5.17 -10.93
C ASN A 227 -20.15 -5.15 -11.73
N LEU A 228 -20.38 -4.13 -12.56
CA LEU A 228 -21.56 -4.06 -13.44
C LEU A 228 -21.64 -5.23 -14.42
N LEU A 229 -20.51 -5.68 -14.95
CA LEU A 229 -20.47 -6.85 -15.83
C LEU A 229 -20.79 -8.15 -15.07
N ILE A 230 -20.24 -8.31 -13.87
CA ILE A 230 -20.47 -9.49 -13.03
C ILE A 230 -21.93 -9.54 -12.54
N GLN A 231 -22.50 -8.41 -12.17
CA GLN A 231 -23.92 -8.30 -11.79
C GLN A 231 -24.86 -8.71 -12.95
N LYS A 232 -24.53 -8.31 -14.19
CA LYS A 232 -25.27 -8.76 -15.39
C LYS A 232 -25.20 -10.27 -15.63
N LEU A 233 -24.18 -10.95 -15.09
CA LEU A 233 -24.03 -12.40 -15.12
C LEU A 233 -24.78 -13.12 -13.99
N GLY A 234 -25.51 -12.38 -13.13
CA GLY A 234 -26.34 -12.94 -12.06
C GLY A 234 -25.70 -13.00 -10.67
N PHE A 235 -24.52 -12.37 -10.49
CA PHE A 235 -23.83 -12.30 -9.18
C PHE A 235 -24.02 -10.91 -8.55
N GLU A 236 -25.22 -10.62 -8.07
CA GLU A 236 -25.63 -9.30 -7.58
C GLU A 236 -24.85 -8.81 -6.34
N SER A 237 -24.37 -9.72 -5.48
CA SER A 237 -23.66 -9.39 -4.24
C SER A 237 -22.14 -9.43 -4.36
N PHE A 238 -21.59 -9.62 -5.56
CA PHE A 238 -20.14 -9.72 -5.73
C PHE A 238 -19.51 -8.33 -5.83
N ASP A 239 -18.57 -8.04 -4.93
CA ASP A 239 -17.72 -6.85 -4.99
C ASP A 239 -16.29 -7.25 -5.41
N PHE A 240 -15.91 -6.84 -6.61
CA PHE A 240 -14.58 -7.13 -7.17
C PHE A 240 -13.46 -6.48 -6.36
N MET A 241 -13.68 -5.25 -5.85
CA MET A 241 -12.69 -4.53 -5.06
C MET A 241 -12.34 -5.30 -3.77
N ALA A 242 -13.35 -5.86 -3.09
CA ALA A 242 -13.16 -6.65 -1.88
C ALA A 242 -12.33 -7.93 -2.09
N HIS A 243 -12.15 -8.37 -3.35
CA HIS A 243 -11.38 -9.56 -3.75
C HIS A 243 -10.03 -9.23 -4.35
N THR A 244 -9.58 -7.97 -4.30
CA THR A 244 -8.25 -7.54 -4.74
C THR A 244 -7.36 -7.19 -3.56
N VAL A 245 -6.03 -7.30 -3.73
CA VAL A 245 -5.06 -6.94 -2.67
C VAL A 245 -5.14 -5.44 -2.37
N THR A 246 -5.22 -4.61 -3.41
CA THR A 246 -5.31 -3.15 -3.27
C THR A 246 -6.62 -2.69 -2.64
N GLY A 247 -7.71 -3.38 -2.93
CA GLY A 247 -9.00 -3.13 -2.28
C GLY A 247 -8.96 -3.53 -0.80
N LYS A 248 -8.39 -4.69 -0.47
CA LYS A 248 -8.23 -5.10 0.93
C LYS A 248 -7.38 -4.14 1.74
N ILE A 249 -6.31 -3.56 1.18
CA ILE A 249 -5.52 -2.53 1.86
C ILE A 249 -6.40 -1.36 2.32
N SER A 250 -7.34 -0.91 1.49
CA SER A 250 -8.21 0.25 1.79
C SER A 250 -9.47 -0.10 2.60
N MET A 251 -9.99 -1.33 2.50
CA MET A 251 -11.31 -1.68 3.04
C MET A 251 -11.26 -2.36 4.41
N ILE A 252 -10.08 -2.78 4.89
CA ILE A 252 -9.99 -3.43 6.20
C ILE A 252 -10.23 -2.38 7.29
N PRO A 253 -11.24 -2.60 8.18
CA PRO A 253 -11.51 -1.70 9.28
C PRO A 253 -10.46 -1.79 10.38
N MET A 254 -10.43 -0.79 11.26
CA MET A 254 -9.55 -0.80 12.45
C MET A 254 -9.87 -1.99 13.36
N GLU A 255 -11.15 -2.21 13.64
CA GLU A 255 -11.64 -3.36 14.39
C GLU A 255 -11.88 -4.54 13.45
N MET A 256 -10.88 -5.39 13.30
CA MET A 256 -10.94 -6.54 12.39
C MET A 256 -11.67 -7.72 12.99
N SER A 257 -12.65 -8.25 12.26
CA SER A 257 -13.23 -9.56 12.58
C SER A 257 -12.30 -10.71 12.14
N GLY A 258 -12.48 -11.89 12.73
CA GLY A 258 -11.74 -13.08 12.28
C GLY A 258 -12.03 -13.46 10.81
N ALA A 259 -13.16 -13.01 10.24
CA ALA A 259 -13.50 -13.19 8.84
C ALA A 259 -12.66 -12.28 7.94
N ASP A 260 -12.45 -11.01 8.36
CA ASP A 260 -11.62 -10.04 7.65
C ASP A 260 -10.17 -10.51 7.56
N VAL A 261 -9.62 -10.94 8.69
CA VAL A 261 -8.26 -11.49 8.76
C VAL A 261 -8.09 -12.68 7.81
N ARG A 262 -9.01 -13.67 7.87
CA ARG A 262 -8.93 -14.85 6.99
C ARG A 262 -9.05 -14.49 5.53
N SER A 263 -9.99 -13.62 5.16
CA SER A 263 -10.16 -13.18 3.76
C SER A 263 -8.94 -12.46 3.24
N ALA A 264 -8.33 -11.57 4.03
CA ALA A 264 -7.11 -10.86 3.68
C ALA A 264 -5.93 -11.82 3.44
N LEU A 265 -5.71 -12.79 4.33
CA LEU A 265 -4.66 -13.78 4.20
C LEU A 265 -4.85 -14.69 2.98
N ILE A 266 -6.08 -15.12 2.70
CA ILE A 266 -6.38 -15.95 1.52
C ILE A 266 -6.09 -15.17 0.22
N ILE A 267 -6.55 -13.93 0.13
CA ILE A 267 -6.33 -13.07 -1.02
C ILE A 267 -4.83 -12.80 -1.21
N ALA A 268 -4.13 -12.41 -0.14
CA ALA A 268 -2.69 -12.18 -0.19
C ALA A 268 -1.92 -13.41 -0.66
N ALA A 269 -2.25 -14.59 -0.13
CA ALA A 269 -1.62 -15.85 -0.53
C ALA A 269 -1.90 -16.21 -2.00
N ALA A 270 -3.16 -16.10 -2.45
CA ALA A 270 -3.56 -16.40 -3.82
C ALA A 270 -2.82 -15.50 -4.83
N PHE A 271 -2.81 -14.19 -4.61
CA PHE A 271 -2.12 -13.26 -5.49
C PHE A 271 -0.60 -13.44 -5.47
N THR A 272 -0.02 -13.73 -4.30
CA THR A 272 1.42 -14.02 -4.17
C THR A 272 1.82 -15.27 -4.97
N VAL A 273 1.08 -16.37 -4.82
CA VAL A 273 1.37 -17.62 -5.53
C VAL A 273 1.21 -17.43 -7.04
N CYS A 274 0.12 -16.82 -7.48
CA CYS A 274 -0.11 -16.54 -8.89
C CYS A 274 0.98 -15.62 -9.48
N ALA A 275 1.36 -14.55 -8.78
CA ALA A 275 2.37 -13.61 -9.24
C ALA A 275 3.75 -14.29 -9.38
N LEU A 276 4.17 -15.05 -8.38
CA LEU A 276 5.44 -15.78 -8.41
C LEU A 276 5.47 -16.85 -9.52
N ALA A 277 4.38 -17.60 -9.70
CA ALA A 277 4.27 -18.59 -10.75
C ALA A 277 4.36 -17.94 -12.14
N LEU A 278 3.64 -16.86 -12.38
CA LEU A 278 3.66 -16.10 -13.64
C LEU A 278 5.04 -15.49 -13.91
N ALA A 279 5.60 -14.78 -12.93
CA ALA A 279 6.92 -14.18 -13.09
C ALA A 279 8.02 -15.23 -13.34
N GLY A 280 7.98 -16.33 -12.60
CA GLY A 280 8.94 -17.42 -12.73
C GLY A 280 8.85 -18.12 -14.08
N THR A 281 7.65 -18.46 -14.56
CA THR A 281 7.45 -19.11 -15.86
C THR A 281 7.84 -18.22 -17.03
N VAL A 282 7.46 -16.93 -16.97
CA VAL A 282 7.83 -15.96 -18.01
C VAL A 282 9.34 -15.77 -18.04
N PHE A 283 9.99 -15.66 -16.89
CA PHE A 283 11.44 -15.46 -16.82
C PHE A 283 12.24 -16.67 -17.27
N GLN A 284 11.74 -17.90 -17.01
CA GLN A 284 12.37 -19.14 -17.46
C GLN A 284 12.31 -19.35 -18.98
N LYS A 285 11.16 -19.01 -19.58
CA LYS A 285 10.90 -19.23 -21.01
C LYS A 285 11.51 -18.18 -21.93
N ARG A 286 11.98 -17.07 -21.36
CA ARG A 286 12.55 -15.98 -22.16
C ARG A 286 14.04 -16.21 -22.42
N ASP A 287 14.43 -16.06 -23.67
CA ASP A 287 15.83 -15.90 -24.08
C ASP A 287 16.33 -14.54 -23.56
N VAL A 288 17.46 -14.55 -22.87
CA VAL A 288 18.07 -13.39 -22.21
C VAL A 288 19.25 -12.90 -23.04
#